data_18d40309716e1e8b60b7011896c26311
#
_entry.id   18d40309716e1e8b60b7011896c26311
#
_cell.length_a   1.000
_cell.length_b   1.000
_cell.length_c   1.000
_cell.angle_alpha   90.00
_cell.angle_beta   90.00
_cell.angle_gamma   90.00
#
_symmetry.space_group_name_H-M   'P 1'
#
loop_
_entity.id
_entity.type
_entity.pdbx_description
1 polymer ?
#
loop_
_entity_poly.entity_id
_entity_poly.type
_entity_poly.pdbx_seq_one_letter_code
_entity_poly.pdbx_strand_id
1 'polypeptide(L)'
;MFYRKVFTYLNSLSTIEDSDFTNLVSGKKVNGVVLCLDDDQTVYDTFLGARVSWTNRVERIDEQQSVCKKTLVLKLKKKDKRRVLQSYIQHIYRAAEDIEMRCKELKMYMNTMNQTGRWSSIPLSHPATLETIAMDSDLKKKVKSDLDSFLKSKQYYHKLGRVWKRSYLLYGASGTGKSSFIAAMAKYVSYDVYDIDLSKVTDDSDLKSLLLQTKNKSLIVVEDLDRLILENNSKTKITLSGMLNFMDGILNSCCGDEKLMVFTMNTKVNIDSAILRPGRIDVHIHFPLCNFNSFKTLASNCLGLKDHKLFPQVEEIFQTGATMSPAEMSELMISNRGSPNRALKSVITALQISSTPVIGKTGFRLHDVISPSNTSPERSSVYVMDSSSSCNVPVVKEIQKLYGLLRMKSSKKIGPSDQYSMSIERSR
;
A
#
# COMPACT_ATOMS: atom_id res chain seq x y z
N MET A 1 1.20 27.76 -12.33
CA MET A 1 1.32 27.07 -11.02
C MET A 1 0.65 27.86 -9.89
N PHE A 2 0.90 29.17 -9.75
CA PHE A 2 0.32 30.03 -8.69
C PHE A 2 -1.22 30.07 -8.73
N TYR A 3 -1.82 30.37 -9.90
CA TYR A 3 -3.26 30.45 -10.10
C TYR A 3 -3.99 29.20 -9.56
N ARG A 4 -3.52 28.01 -9.90
CA ARG A 4 -4.13 26.75 -9.48
C ARG A 4 -4.15 26.58 -7.95
N LYS A 5 -3.05 26.92 -7.27
CA LYS A 5 -2.98 26.81 -5.79
C LYS A 5 -3.93 27.79 -5.10
N VAL A 6 -3.95 29.04 -5.57
CA VAL A 6 -4.90 30.06 -5.05
C VAL A 6 -6.34 29.61 -5.30
N PHE A 7 -6.65 29.12 -6.49
CA PHE A 7 -7.99 28.65 -6.84
C PHE A 7 -8.43 27.45 -5.97
N THR A 8 -7.52 26.49 -5.72
CA THR A 8 -7.77 25.36 -4.80
C THR A 8 -8.06 25.83 -3.37
N TYR A 9 -7.31 26.81 -2.89
CA TYR A 9 -7.52 27.39 -1.56
C TYR A 9 -8.85 28.12 -1.48
N LEU A 10 -9.17 28.99 -2.44
CA LEU A 10 -10.41 29.75 -2.45
C LEU A 10 -11.64 28.84 -2.47
N ASN A 11 -11.59 27.77 -3.27
CA ASN A 11 -12.69 26.77 -3.33
C ASN A 11 -12.89 25.97 -2.03
N SER A 12 -11.99 26.09 -1.06
CA SER A 12 -12.12 25.46 0.25
C SER A 12 -12.64 26.39 1.35
N LEU A 13 -12.88 27.67 1.01
CA LEU A 13 -13.38 28.62 2.00
C LEU A 13 -14.88 28.41 2.24
N SER A 14 -15.31 28.45 3.50
CA SER A 14 -16.73 28.35 3.87
C SER A 14 -17.60 29.44 3.24
N THR A 15 -17.02 30.58 2.94
CA THR A 15 -17.71 31.70 2.25
C THR A 15 -18.22 31.37 0.84
N ILE A 16 -17.76 30.26 0.23
CA ILE A 16 -18.32 29.75 -1.03
C ILE A 16 -19.61 28.98 -0.78
N GLU A 17 -19.69 28.23 0.33
CA GLU A 17 -20.89 27.50 0.72
C GLU A 17 -22.03 28.47 1.11
N ASP A 18 -21.68 29.63 1.66
CA ASP A 18 -22.62 30.67 2.10
C ASP A 18 -23.02 31.65 0.97
N SER A 19 -22.54 31.46 -0.27
CA SER A 19 -22.85 32.36 -1.38
C SER A 19 -24.15 31.96 -2.11
N ASP A 20 -24.90 32.96 -2.55
CA ASP A 20 -26.21 32.77 -3.25
C ASP A 20 -26.05 32.02 -4.59
N PHE A 21 -24.87 32.00 -5.17
CA PHE A 21 -24.55 31.34 -6.45
C PHE A 21 -23.32 30.49 -6.29
N THR A 22 -23.39 29.23 -6.75
CA THR A 22 -22.29 28.28 -6.64
C THR A 22 -22.17 27.48 -7.92
N ASN A 23 -20.99 27.48 -8.52
CA ASN A 23 -20.67 26.59 -9.63
C ASN A 23 -20.38 25.19 -9.13
N LEU A 24 -21.03 24.21 -9.72
CA LEU A 24 -20.83 22.78 -9.45
C LEU A 24 -19.98 22.17 -10.56
N VAL A 25 -18.80 21.69 -10.22
CA VAL A 25 -17.90 20.99 -11.16
C VAL A 25 -17.77 19.53 -10.74
N SER A 26 -17.78 18.64 -11.73
CA SER A 26 -17.52 17.22 -11.49
C SER A 26 -16.14 17.04 -10.85
N GLY A 27 -16.13 16.46 -9.67
CA GLY A 27 -14.90 16.13 -8.95
C GLY A 27 -14.19 14.92 -9.57
N LYS A 28 -12.95 14.68 -9.16
CA LYS A 28 -12.15 13.54 -9.62
C LYS A 28 -12.68 12.18 -9.14
N LYS A 29 -13.50 12.15 -8.10
CA LYS A 29 -14.15 10.93 -7.62
C LYS A 29 -15.44 10.69 -8.39
N VAL A 30 -15.73 9.42 -8.68
CA VAL A 30 -17.03 9.01 -9.26
C VAL A 30 -18.13 9.53 -8.34
N ASN A 31 -19.03 10.35 -8.87
CA ASN A 31 -20.10 11.07 -8.16
C ASN A 31 -19.64 12.18 -7.19
N GLY A 32 -18.38 12.61 -7.25
CA GLY A 32 -17.90 13.77 -6.49
C GLY A 32 -18.30 15.08 -7.16
N VAL A 33 -19.08 15.91 -6.47
CA VAL A 33 -19.36 17.29 -6.88
C VAL A 33 -18.50 18.21 -6.03
N VAL A 34 -17.84 19.17 -6.68
CA VAL A 34 -16.97 20.16 -6.02
C VAL A 34 -17.55 21.55 -6.30
N LEU A 35 -17.71 22.33 -5.23
CA LEU A 35 -18.07 23.73 -5.34
C LEU A 35 -16.87 24.52 -5.92
N CYS A 36 -17.12 25.34 -6.90
CA CYS A 36 -16.11 26.17 -7.52
C CYS A 36 -16.54 27.62 -7.58
N LEU A 37 -15.57 28.50 -7.46
CA LEU A 37 -15.74 29.95 -7.63
C LEU A 37 -16.18 30.23 -9.06
N ASP A 38 -17.28 30.97 -9.20
CA ASP A 38 -17.84 31.37 -10.51
C ASP A 38 -17.02 32.53 -11.15
N ASP A 39 -17.29 32.75 -12.43
CA ASP A 39 -16.68 33.86 -13.16
C ASP A 39 -17.20 35.20 -12.57
N ASP A 40 -16.31 36.15 -12.38
CA ASP A 40 -16.52 37.45 -11.74
C ASP A 40 -17.03 37.44 -10.28
N GLN A 41 -17.14 36.27 -9.68
CA GLN A 41 -17.50 36.12 -8.26
C GLN A 41 -16.38 36.65 -7.35
N THR A 42 -16.78 37.32 -6.27
CA THR A 42 -15.87 37.83 -5.24
C THR A 42 -16.06 37.05 -3.93
N VAL A 43 -14.96 36.52 -3.39
CA VAL A 43 -14.93 35.80 -2.12
C VAL A 43 -14.15 36.63 -1.09
N TYR A 44 -14.62 36.59 0.15
CA TYR A 44 -13.97 37.27 1.27
C TYR A 44 -13.29 36.29 2.19
N ASP A 45 -12.11 36.69 2.66
CA ASP A 45 -11.33 35.94 3.63
C ASP A 45 -10.80 36.89 4.70
N THR A 46 -10.44 36.34 5.86
CA THR A 46 -9.85 37.10 6.97
C THR A 46 -8.58 36.45 7.44
N PHE A 47 -7.46 37.16 7.31
CA PHE A 47 -6.16 36.67 7.72
C PHE A 47 -5.43 37.68 8.61
N LEU A 48 -4.99 37.23 9.81
CA LEU A 48 -4.35 38.09 10.83
C LEU A 48 -5.13 39.40 11.11
N GLY A 49 -6.47 39.32 11.15
CA GLY A 49 -7.35 40.46 11.38
C GLY A 49 -7.52 41.42 10.20
N ALA A 50 -6.92 41.15 9.04
CA ALA A 50 -7.11 41.92 7.82
C ALA A 50 -8.17 41.26 6.93
N ARG A 51 -9.14 42.04 6.46
CA ARG A 51 -10.11 41.58 5.44
C ARG A 51 -9.45 41.60 4.07
N VAL A 52 -9.56 40.48 3.36
CA VAL A 52 -9.01 40.21 2.04
C VAL A 52 -10.17 39.84 1.13
N SER A 53 -10.18 40.30 -0.11
CA SER A 53 -11.13 39.86 -1.11
C SER A 53 -10.44 39.40 -2.38
N TRP A 54 -10.94 38.30 -2.93
CA TRP A 54 -10.52 37.74 -4.19
C TRP A 54 -11.65 37.74 -5.20
N THR A 55 -11.36 38.22 -6.42
CA THR A 55 -12.33 38.19 -7.53
C THR A 55 -11.75 37.32 -8.65
N ASN A 56 -12.49 36.37 -9.14
CA ASN A 56 -12.15 35.57 -10.32
C ASN A 56 -12.59 36.35 -11.57
N ARG A 57 -11.67 37.00 -12.28
CA ARG A 57 -11.97 37.72 -13.50
C ARG A 57 -11.70 36.85 -14.72
N VAL A 58 -12.65 36.90 -15.66
CA VAL A 58 -12.54 36.25 -16.96
C VAL A 58 -12.56 37.34 -18.06
N GLU A 59 -11.44 37.52 -18.70
CA GLU A 59 -11.31 38.43 -19.86
C GLU A 59 -11.38 37.59 -21.14
N ARG A 60 -12.37 37.85 -21.98
CA ARG A 60 -12.45 37.28 -23.34
C ARG A 60 -11.48 38.03 -24.24
N ILE A 61 -10.45 37.38 -24.74
CA ILE A 61 -9.39 38.00 -25.56
C ILE A 61 -9.77 37.99 -27.04
N ASP A 62 -10.55 36.99 -27.47
CA ASP A 62 -10.93 36.87 -28.88
C ASP A 62 -12.33 36.23 -28.99
N GLU A 63 -13.28 36.93 -29.62
CA GLU A 63 -14.65 36.44 -29.78
C GLU A 63 -14.74 35.29 -30.79
N GLN A 64 -13.75 35.14 -31.69
CA GLN A 64 -13.74 34.12 -32.73
C GLN A 64 -13.08 32.80 -32.30
N GLN A 65 -12.17 32.81 -31.30
CA GLN A 65 -11.43 31.61 -30.87
C GLN A 65 -11.79 31.10 -29.47
N SER A 66 -12.78 31.67 -28.79
CA SER A 66 -13.16 31.24 -27.40
C SER A 66 -11.98 31.22 -26.39
N VAL A 67 -10.95 32.02 -26.62
CA VAL A 67 -9.79 32.10 -25.71
C VAL A 67 -10.14 33.03 -24.57
N CYS A 68 -10.36 32.46 -23.37
CA CYS A 68 -10.61 33.20 -22.14
C CYS A 68 -9.36 33.23 -21.26
N LYS A 69 -8.95 34.43 -20.84
CA LYS A 69 -7.90 34.61 -19.83
C LYS A 69 -8.52 34.72 -18.46
N LYS A 70 -8.26 33.75 -17.59
CA LYS A 70 -8.71 33.77 -16.19
C LYS A 70 -7.65 34.37 -15.30
N THR A 71 -8.04 35.39 -14.51
CA THR A 71 -7.14 36.10 -13.57
C THR A 71 -7.81 36.18 -12.19
N LEU A 72 -7.01 35.97 -11.14
CA LEU A 72 -7.45 36.16 -9.76
C LEU A 72 -6.95 37.49 -9.25
N VAL A 73 -7.89 38.37 -8.92
CA VAL A 73 -7.60 39.74 -8.46
C VAL A 73 -7.71 39.79 -6.94
N LEU A 74 -6.60 40.04 -6.27
CA LEU A 74 -6.52 40.26 -4.82
C LEU A 74 -6.72 41.72 -4.48
N LYS A 75 -7.68 42.04 -3.62
CA LYS A 75 -7.89 43.37 -3.04
C LYS A 75 -7.57 43.32 -1.55
N LEU A 76 -6.70 44.22 -1.10
CA LEU A 76 -6.24 44.34 0.26
C LEU A 76 -6.07 45.81 0.62
N LYS A 77 -6.42 46.24 1.84
CA LYS A 77 -6.24 47.63 2.29
C LYS A 77 -4.74 47.99 2.30
N LYS A 78 -4.41 49.18 1.83
CA LYS A 78 -3.01 49.70 1.72
C LYS A 78 -2.22 49.57 3.03
N LYS A 79 -2.86 49.84 4.17
CA LYS A 79 -2.25 49.73 5.51
C LYS A 79 -1.83 48.30 5.90
N ASP A 80 -2.57 47.30 5.42
CA ASP A 80 -2.34 45.90 5.76
C ASP A 80 -1.41 45.18 4.76
N LYS A 81 -1.21 45.76 3.57
CA LYS A 81 -0.49 45.13 2.46
C LYS A 81 0.93 44.71 2.84
N ARG A 82 1.72 45.57 3.49
CA ARG A 82 3.11 45.25 3.87
C ARG A 82 3.17 44.18 4.96
N ARG A 83 2.21 44.16 5.89
CA ARG A 83 2.16 43.26 7.05
C ARG A 83 1.69 41.86 6.68
N VAL A 84 0.73 41.78 5.76
CA VAL A 84 -0.06 40.53 5.58
C VAL A 84 0.25 39.83 4.27
N LEU A 85 0.59 40.53 3.17
CA LEU A 85 0.62 39.92 1.84
C LEU A 85 1.52 38.70 1.73
N GLN A 86 2.77 38.81 2.20
CA GLN A 86 3.73 37.70 2.06
C GLN A 86 3.34 36.49 2.90
N SER A 87 2.94 36.70 4.16
CA SER A 87 2.51 35.65 5.06
C SER A 87 1.22 34.99 4.58
N TYR A 88 0.30 35.77 4.00
CA TYR A 88 -0.95 35.26 3.44
C TYR A 88 -0.72 34.39 2.20
N ILE A 89 0.15 34.80 1.31
CA ILE A 89 0.54 33.98 0.15
C ILE A 89 1.17 32.66 0.61
N GLN A 90 2.04 32.69 1.61
CA GLN A 90 2.61 31.46 2.18
C GLN A 90 1.55 30.56 2.82
N HIS A 91 0.57 31.16 3.52
CA HIS A 91 -0.55 30.44 4.10
C HIS A 91 -1.39 29.73 3.01
N ILE A 92 -1.74 30.46 1.93
CA ILE A 92 -2.47 29.91 0.78
C ILE A 92 -1.73 28.71 0.18
N TYR A 93 -0.40 28.83 -0.01
CA TYR A 93 0.39 27.73 -0.55
C TYR A 93 0.33 26.47 0.34
N ARG A 94 0.51 26.64 1.66
CA ARG A 94 0.44 25.52 2.62
C ARG A 94 -0.94 24.89 2.65
N ALA A 95 -1.98 25.71 2.79
CA ALA A 95 -3.35 25.24 2.80
C ALA A 95 -3.73 24.51 1.51
N ALA A 96 -3.37 25.05 0.35
CA ALA A 96 -3.60 24.40 -0.94
C ALA A 96 -2.84 23.07 -1.07
N GLU A 97 -1.60 22.99 -0.56
CA GLU A 97 -0.85 21.72 -0.53
C GLU A 97 -1.52 20.69 0.36
N ASP A 98 -2.00 21.07 1.53
CA ASP A 98 -2.74 20.19 2.44
C ASP A 98 -4.03 19.67 1.82
N ILE A 99 -4.78 20.55 1.12
CA ILE A 99 -6.01 20.16 0.40
C ILE A 99 -5.68 19.21 -0.76
N GLU A 100 -4.69 19.55 -1.59
CA GLU A 100 -4.25 18.70 -2.69
C GLU A 100 -3.79 17.32 -2.19
N MET A 101 -3.11 17.27 -1.04
CA MET A 101 -2.71 16.00 -0.42
C MET A 101 -3.90 15.17 0.06
N ARG A 102 -4.90 15.78 0.72
CA ARG A 102 -6.11 15.09 1.19
C ARG A 102 -6.97 14.57 0.03
N CYS A 103 -7.01 15.32 -1.07
CA CYS A 103 -7.78 14.97 -2.27
C CYS A 103 -7.00 14.11 -3.28
N LYS A 104 -5.70 13.83 -3.01
CA LYS A 104 -4.86 13.06 -3.90
C LYS A 104 -5.33 11.59 -3.90
N GLU A 105 -5.70 11.10 -5.06
CA GLU A 105 -5.86 9.68 -5.29
C GLU A 105 -4.48 9.03 -5.35
N LEU A 106 -4.19 8.18 -4.38
CA LEU A 106 -2.92 7.47 -4.31
C LEU A 106 -2.85 6.43 -5.43
N LYS A 107 -1.68 6.27 -6.01
CA LYS A 107 -1.41 5.31 -7.07
C LYS A 107 -0.37 4.30 -6.63
N MET A 108 -0.57 3.09 -7.11
CA MET A 108 0.43 2.03 -7.05
C MET A 108 1.04 1.89 -8.44
N TYR A 109 2.35 2.01 -8.52
CA TYR A 109 3.16 1.82 -9.71
C TYR A 109 3.85 0.47 -9.61
N MET A 110 3.76 -0.33 -10.68
CA MET A 110 4.43 -1.62 -10.80
C MET A 110 5.37 -1.58 -12.00
N ASN A 111 6.58 -2.14 -11.84
CA ASN A 111 7.52 -2.20 -12.96
C ASN A 111 7.08 -3.23 -14.02
N THR A 112 7.29 -2.86 -15.27
CA THR A 112 6.96 -3.69 -16.45
C THR A 112 8.21 -3.96 -17.28
N MET A 113 8.18 -4.99 -18.10
CA MET A 113 9.27 -5.30 -19.05
C MET A 113 9.23 -4.43 -20.32
N ASN A 114 8.23 -3.57 -20.49
CA ASN A 114 8.06 -2.76 -21.69
C ASN A 114 9.13 -1.67 -21.80
N GLN A 115 9.75 -1.54 -22.97
CA GLN A 115 10.79 -0.53 -23.24
C GLN A 115 10.28 0.92 -23.24
N THR A 116 9.01 1.14 -23.58
CA THR A 116 8.40 2.47 -23.72
C THR A 116 7.85 3.07 -22.42
N GLY A 117 7.79 2.29 -21.35
CA GLY A 117 7.34 2.76 -20.04
C GLY A 117 7.57 1.69 -18.98
N ARG A 118 8.55 1.93 -18.11
CA ARG A 118 8.94 0.96 -17.07
C ARG A 118 7.91 0.86 -15.93
N TRP A 119 7.00 1.81 -15.80
CA TRP A 119 6.01 1.86 -14.74
C TRP A 119 4.58 1.84 -15.29
N SER A 120 3.80 0.84 -14.88
CA SER A 120 2.34 0.83 -15.02
C SER A 120 1.71 1.26 -13.71
N SER A 121 0.60 1.99 -13.73
CA SER A 121 -0.02 2.50 -12.50
C SER A 121 -1.51 2.18 -12.43
N ILE A 122 -1.95 1.84 -11.21
CA ILE A 122 -3.35 1.64 -10.83
C ILE A 122 -3.68 2.48 -9.59
N PRO A 123 -4.95 2.82 -9.35
CA PRO A 123 -5.36 3.42 -8.08
C PRO A 123 -5.06 2.51 -6.89
N LEU A 124 -4.52 3.06 -5.79
CA LEU A 124 -4.28 2.33 -4.55
C LEU A 124 -5.57 2.22 -3.74
N SER A 125 -6.42 1.26 -4.07
CA SER A 125 -7.73 1.03 -3.45
C SER A 125 -7.73 0.03 -2.28
N HIS A 126 -6.55 -0.36 -1.77
CA HIS A 126 -6.44 -1.35 -0.67
C HIS A 126 -7.19 -0.87 0.58
N PRO A 127 -8.05 -1.70 1.23
CA PRO A 127 -8.88 -1.26 2.36
C PRO A 127 -8.10 -1.03 3.67
N ALA A 128 -6.94 -1.65 3.86
CA ALA A 128 -6.19 -1.58 5.11
C ALA A 128 -5.81 -0.16 5.52
N THR A 129 -5.89 0.10 6.82
CA THR A 129 -5.40 1.28 7.52
C THR A 129 -4.51 0.84 8.68
N LEU A 130 -3.72 1.74 9.26
CA LEU A 130 -2.91 1.39 10.42
C LEU A 130 -3.75 0.90 11.61
N GLU A 131 -5.01 1.30 11.70
CA GLU A 131 -5.95 0.85 12.74
C GLU A 131 -6.40 -0.60 12.53
N THR A 132 -6.64 -0.99 11.28
CA THR A 132 -7.13 -2.35 10.95
C THR A 132 -6.05 -3.43 11.02
N ILE A 133 -4.76 -3.06 11.01
CA ILE A 133 -3.66 -4.03 11.12
C ILE A 133 -3.63 -4.63 12.52
N ALA A 134 -3.63 -5.97 12.59
CA ALA A 134 -3.46 -6.73 13.82
C ALA A 134 -1.98 -6.74 14.23
N MET A 135 -1.56 -5.69 14.93
CA MET A 135 -0.20 -5.46 15.40
C MET A 135 -0.23 -4.98 16.86
N ASP A 136 0.83 -5.25 17.60
CA ASP A 136 1.01 -4.71 18.94
C ASP A 136 0.80 -3.19 19.01
N SER A 137 0.06 -2.70 20.02
CA SER A 137 -0.35 -1.30 20.11
C SER A 137 0.82 -0.35 20.28
N ASP A 138 1.85 -0.77 21.03
CA ASP A 138 3.00 0.08 21.31
C ASP A 138 3.96 0.14 20.11
N LEU A 139 4.10 -0.99 19.41
CA LEU A 139 4.81 -1.02 18.14
C LEU A 139 4.12 -0.13 17.10
N LYS A 140 2.79 -0.17 17.01
CA LYS A 140 1.99 0.68 16.14
C LYS A 140 2.20 2.16 16.44
N LYS A 141 2.18 2.56 17.73
CA LYS A 141 2.46 3.93 18.16
C LYS A 141 3.89 4.37 17.82
N LYS A 142 4.88 3.49 18.06
CA LYS A 142 6.29 3.76 17.72
C LYS A 142 6.46 4.02 16.23
N VAL A 143 5.87 3.18 15.37
CA VAL A 143 5.95 3.37 13.92
C VAL A 143 5.25 4.65 13.46
N LYS A 144 4.07 4.97 14.00
CA LYS A 144 3.40 6.25 13.72
C LYS A 144 4.27 7.45 14.11
N SER A 145 4.83 7.43 15.30
CA SER A 145 5.71 8.50 15.81
C SER A 145 6.98 8.65 14.94
N ASP A 146 7.56 7.54 14.46
CA ASP A 146 8.73 7.56 13.58
C ASP A 146 8.38 8.16 12.21
N LEU A 147 7.24 7.78 11.62
CA LEU A 147 6.74 8.35 10.37
C LEU A 147 6.45 9.86 10.51
N ASP A 148 5.77 10.28 11.58
CA ASP A 148 5.47 11.69 11.83
C ASP A 148 6.75 12.52 12.02
N SER A 149 7.73 11.95 12.73
CA SER A 149 9.04 12.58 12.92
C SER A 149 9.77 12.71 11.59
N PHE A 150 9.75 11.68 10.76
CA PHE A 150 10.36 11.72 9.44
C PHE A 150 9.74 12.80 8.56
N LEU A 151 8.40 12.88 8.48
CA LEU A 151 7.69 13.88 7.67
C LEU A 151 8.04 15.33 8.06
N LYS A 152 8.33 15.58 9.34
CA LYS A 152 8.69 16.90 9.87
C LYS A 152 10.19 17.21 9.79
N SER A 153 11.03 16.24 9.45
CA SER A 153 12.49 16.31 9.65
C SER A 153 13.29 16.81 8.45
N LYS A 154 12.66 17.39 7.40
CA LYS A 154 13.38 17.85 6.21
C LYS A 154 14.60 18.73 6.53
N GLN A 155 14.41 19.77 7.33
CA GLN A 155 15.49 20.69 7.70
C GLN A 155 16.59 20.01 8.54
N TYR A 156 16.21 19.05 9.38
CA TYR A 156 17.15 18.28 10.19
C TYR A 156 18.08 17.41 9.32
N TYR A 157 17.51 16.66 8.37
CA TYR A 157 18.30 15.85 7.41
C TYR A 157 19.24 16.75 6.58
N HIS A 158 18.72 17.89 6.11
CA HIS A 158 19.54 18.84 5.34
C HIS A 158 20.71 19.41 6.17
N LYS A 159 20.49 19.77 7.44
CA LYS A 159 21.57 20.26 8.34
C LYS A 159 22.64 19.20 8.60
N LEU A 160 22.26 17.91 8.60
CA LEU A 160 23.19 16.81 8.78
C LEU A 160 23.92 16.41 7.48
N GLY A 161 23.62 17.05 6.35
CA GLY A 161 24.13 16.63 5.03
C GLY A 161 23.66 15.21 4.64
N ARG A 162 22.52 14.76 5.17
CA ARG A 162 21.95 13.47 4.88
C ARG A 162 20.76 13.59 3.93
N VAL A 163 20.61 12.57 3.09
CA VAL A 163 19.42 12.42 2.24
C VAL A 163 18.18 12.25 3.12
N TRP A 164 17.11 12.93 2.79
CA TRP A 164 15.83 12.81 3.50
C TRP A 164 15.10 11.53 3.06
N LYS A 165 15.60 10.42 3.55
CA LYS A 165 15.16 9.05 3.29
C LYS A 165 15.02 8.28 4.60
N ARG A 166 14.04 7.38 4.67
CA ARG A 166 13.87 6.44 5.77
C ARG A 166 13.57 5.06 5.23
N SER A 167 14.22 4.04 5.76
CA SER A 167 14.13 2.67 5.26
C SER A 167 13.61 1.73 6.35
N TYR A 168 12.66 0.88 5.99
CA TYR A 168 12.02 -0.10 6.87
C TYR A 168 12.23 -1.51 6.36
N LEU A 169 12.50 -2.43 7.26
CA LEU A 169 12.47 -3.87 7.00
C LEU A 169 11.31 -4.49 7.75
N LEU A 170 10.37 -5.09 7.01
CA LEU A 170 9.27 -5.87 7.54
C LEU A 170 9.61 -7.35 7.40
N TYR A 171 9.72 -8.08 8.50
CA TYR A 171 10.09 -9.49 8.46
C TYR A 171 9.19 -10.35 9.34
N GLY A 172 8.95 -11.58 8.91
CA GLY A 172 8.08 -12.55 9.57
C GLY A 172 7.45 -13.49 8.57
N ALA A 173 6.83 -14.55 9.05
CA ALA A 173 6.21 -15.60 8.24
C ALA A 173 5.24 -15.03 7.19
N SER A 174 4.95 -15.82 6.15
CA SER A 174 3.92 -15.47 5.17
C SER A 174 2.54 -15.37 5.87
N GLY A 175 1.66 -14.51 5.36
CA GLY A 175 0.32 -14.30 5.91
C GLY A 175 0.26 -13.48 7.21
N THR A 176 1.36 -12.87 7.66
CA THR A 176 1.38 -12.03 8.89
C THR A 176 0.96 -10.57 8.66
N GLY A 177 0.67 -10.17 7.42
CA GLY A 177 0.11 -8.86 7.11
C GLY A 177 1.13 -7.80 6.66
N LYS A 178 2.36 -8.18 6.24
CA LYS A 178 3.41 -7.26 5.77
C LYS A 178 2.94 -6.36 4.63
N SER A 179 2.39 -6.92 3.55
CA SER A 179 1.90 -6.14 2.38
C SER A 179 0.70 -5.26 2.74
N SER A 180 -0.22 -5.74 3.60
CA SER A 180 -1.33 -4.91 4.10
C SER A 180 -0.82 -3.71 4.91
N PHE A 181 0.25 -3.89 5.68
CA PHE A 181 0.90 -2.82 6.43
C PHE A 181 1.56 -1.78 5.50
N ILE A 182 2.18 -2.22 4.40
CA ILE A 182 2.73 -1.31 3.36
C ILE A 182 1.63 -0.42 2.79
N ALA A 183 0.49 -1.00 2.42
CA ALA A 183 -0.66 -0.24 1.91
C ALA A 183 -1.21 0.75 2.95
N ALA A 184 -1.29 0.33 4.23
CA ALA A 184 -1.70 1.18 5.33
C ALA A 184 -0.71 2.33 5.59
N MET A 185 0.60 2.05 5.53
CA MET A 185 1.67 3.05 5.63
C MET A 185 1.58 4.08 4.51
N ALA A 186 1.43 3.64 3.25
CA ALA A 186 1.29 4.52 2.09
C ALA A 186 0.12 5.50 2.23
N LYS A 187 -1.03 4.99 2.70
CA LYS A 187 -2.20 5.84 3.00
C LYS A 187 -1.93 6.84 4.12
N TYR A 188 -1.26 6.39 5.19
CA TYR A 188 -0.96 7.23 6.34
C TYR A 188 -0.09 8.43 5.95
N VAL A 189 0.97 8.19 5.16
CA VAL A 189 1.88 9.27 4.71
C VAL A 189 1.39 9.97 3.43
N SER A 190 0.32 9.48 2.80
CA SER A 190 -0.22 9.99 1.52
C SER A 190 0.80 9.95 0.36
N TYR A 191 1.59 8.86 0.28
CA TYR A 191 2.59 8.65 -0.78
C TYR A 191 2.12 7.65 -1.81
N ASP A 192 2.50 7.89 -3.07
CA ASP A 192 2.38 6.90 -4.13
C ASP A 192 3.32 5.73 -3.87
N VAL A 193 2.88 4.51 -4.17
CA VAL A 193 3.65 3.29 -3.98
C VAL A 193 4.34 2.92 -5.29
N TYR A 194 5.62 2.61 -5.22
CA TYR A 194 6.41 2.04 -6.32
C TYR A 194 6.85 0.64 -5.92
N ASP A 195 6.13 -0.35 -6.41
CA ASP A 195 6.40 -1.76 -6.15
C ASP A 195 7.36 -2.30 -7.20
N ILE A 196 8.55 -2.71 -6.74
CA ILE A 196 9.62 -3.25 -7.58
C ILE A 196 9.61 -4.78 -7.46
N ASP A 197 9.07 -5.42 -8.48
CA ASP A 197 9.18 -6.84 -8.68
C ASP A 197 10.56 -7.16 -9.27
N LEU A 198 11.45 -7.70 -8.45
CA LEU A 198 12.83 -8.01 -8.83
C LEU A 198 12.92 -9.07 -9.94
N SER A 199 11.89 -9.91 -10.11
CA SER A 199 11.84 -10.91 -11.20
C SER A 199 11.74 -10.27 -12.59
N LYS A 200 11.28 -9.01 -12.68
CA LYS A 200 11.15 -8.23 -13.91
C LYS A 200 12.30 -7.25 -14.14
N VAL A 201 13.29 -7.24 -13.26
CA VAL A 201 14.48 -6.42 -13.37
C VAL A 201 15.58 -7.23 -14.06
N THR A 202 16.17 -6.66 -15.12
CA THR A 202 17.14 -7.38 -15.94
C THR A 202 18.54 -7.39 -15.33
N ASP A 203 18.98 -6.24 -14.82
CA ASP A 203 20.32 -6.03 -14.25
C ASP A 203 20.37 -4.83 -13.28
N ASP A 204 21.54 -4.58 -12.71
CA ASP A 204 21.77 -3.47 -11.77
C ASP A 204 21.53 -2.09 -12.40
N SER A 205 21.72 -1.94 -13.71
CA SER A 205 21.49 -0.68 -14.44
C SER A 205 20.00 -0.40 -14.58
N ASP A 206 19.22 -1.44 -14.85
CA ASP A 206 17.77 -1.38 -14.93
C ASP A 206 17.16 -1.01 -13.56
N LEU A 207 17.66 -1.63 -12.48
CA LEU A 207 17.24 -1.28 -11.12
C LEU A 207 17.49 0.21 -10.79
N LYS A 208 18.64 0.75 -11.23
CA LYS A 208 18.95 2.17 -11.11
C LYS A 208 18.00 3.05 -11.93
N SER A 209 17.67 2.63 -13.16
CA SER A 209 16.75 3.35 -14.05
C SER A 209 15.34 3.43 -13.48
N LEU A 210 14.86 2.36 -12.83
CA LEU A 210 13.59 2.37 -12.11
C LEU A 210 13.59 3.41 -10.98
N LEU A 211 14.67 3.49 -10.21
CA LEU A 211 14.78 4.46 -9.11
C LEU A 211 14.75 5.92 -9.62
N LEU A 212 15.42 6.20 -10.73
CA LEU A 212 15.45 7.54 -11.36
C LEU A 212 14.05 8.03 -11.78
N GLN A 213 13.17 7.11 -12.15
CA GLN A 213 11.82 7.43 -12.60
C GLN A 213 10.81 7.58 -11.44
N THR A 214 11.22 7.33 -10.20
CA THR A 214 10.36 7.52 -9.03
C THR A 214 10.20 9.00 -8.70
N LYS A 215 8.99 9.40 -8.32
CA LYS A 215 8.68 10.79 -7.92
C LYS A 215 9.13 11.05 -6.47
N ASN A 216 9.23 12.33 -6.14
CA ASN A 216 9.32 12.77 -4.73
C ASN A 216 8.05 12.37 -3.97
N LYS A 217 8.15 12.21 -2.66
CA LYS A 217 7.04 11.75 -1.81
C LYS A 217 6.50 10.41 -2.28
N SER A 218 7.38 9.42 -2.35
CA SER A 218 7.08 8.05 -2.78
C SER A 218 7.49 7.02 -1.73
N LEU A 219 6.73 5.93 -1.69
CA LEU A 219 7.01 4.72 -0.94
C LEU A 219 7.53 3.67 -1.93
N ILE A 220 8.82 3.39 -1.90
CA ILE A 220 9.45 2.37 -2.75
C ILE A 220 9.43 1.05 -2.00
N VAL A 221 8.88 0.02 -2.62
CA VAL A 221 8.70 -1.30 -2.04
C VAL A 221 9.49 -2.33 -2.82
N VAL A 222 10.18 -3.20 -2.10
CA VAL A 222 10.82 -4.39 -2.63
C VAL A 222 10.38 -5.56 -1.76
N GLU A 223 9.50 -6.42 -2.30
CA GLU A 223 9.02 -7.58 -1.56
C GLU A 223 9.93 -8.80 -1.73
N ASP A 224 9.91 -9.68 -0.73
CA ASP A 224 10.62 -10.97 -0.69
C ASP A 224 12.13 -10.87 -0.99
N LEU A 225 12.81 -9.92 -0.35
CA LEU A 225 14.26 -9.68 -0.52
C LEU A 225 15.10 -10.94 -0.21
N ASP A 226 14.64 -11.80 0.68
CA ASP A 226 15.27 -13.07 1.02
C ASP A 226 15.35 -14.04 -0.19
N ARG A 227 14.39 -14.00 -1.10
CA ARG A 227 14.44 -14.82 -2.32
C ARG A 227 15.62 -14.44 -3.22
N LEU A 228 15.87 -13.14 -3.39
CA LEU A 228 17.00 -12.67 -4.17
C LEU A 228 18.35 -13.14 -3.59
N ILE A 229 18.44 -13.17 -2.25
CA ILE A 229 19.68 -13.47 -1.54
C ILE A 229 19.94 -14.98 -1.50
N LEU A 230 18.90 -15.79 -1.29
CA LEU A 230 18.98 -17.24 -1.15
C LEU A 230 19.02 -17.97 -2.49
N GLU A 231 18.28 -17.46 -3.46
CA GLU A 231 18.27 -18.00 -4.80
C GLU A 231 19.41 -17.33 -5.59
N ASN A 232 20.60 -17.96 -5.62
CA ASN A 232 21.66 -17.66 -6.60
C ASN A 232 21.14 -17.95 -8.02
N ASN A 233 19.96 -17.43 -8.36
CA ASN A 233 19.25 -17.76 -9.58
C ASN A 233 19.94 -17.13 -10.78
N SER A 234 20.38 -17.99 -11.69
CA SER A 234 20.90 -17.68 -13.03
C SER A 234 19.97 -16.82 -13.90
N LYS A 235 18.79 -16.45 -13.42
CA LYS A 235 17.77 -15.69 -14.17
C LYS A 235 17.84 -14.18 -13.96
N THR A 236 18.26 -13.69 -12.79
CA THR A 236 18.41 -12.26 -12.52
C THR A 236 19.88 -11.89 -12.45
N LYS A 237 20.32 -10.89 -13.23
CA LYS A 237 21.68 -10.35 -13.18
C LYS A 237 21.84 -9.25 -12.12
N ILE A 238 20.95 -9.23 -11.13
CA ILE A 238 21.07 -8.30 -9.99
C ILE A 238 22.11 -8.83 -9.04
N THR A 239 23.14 -8.04 -8.82
CA THR A 239 24.20 -8.38 -7.87
C THR A 239 23.86 -7.89 -6.46
N LEU A 240 24.44 -8.52 -5.44
CA LEU A 240 24.35 -7.99 -4.07
C LEU A 240 24.86 -6.55 -4.02
N SER A 241 25.96 -6.24 -4.70
CA SER A 241 26.50 -4.89 -4.79
C SER A 241 25.53 -3.90 -5.44
N GLY A 242 24.84 -4.33 -6.52
CA GLY A 242 23.80 -3.54 -7.16
C GLY A 242 22.64 -3.20 -6.22
N MET A 243 22.17 -4.19 -5.45
CA MET A 243 21.15 -4.00 -4.42
C MET A 243 21.62 -3.07 -3.31
N LEU A 244 22.84 -3.23 -2.80
CA LEU A 244 23.40 -2.35 -1.78
C LEU A 244 23.51 -0.90 -2.29
N ASN A 245 23.94 -0.71 -3.54
CA ASN A 245 23.99 0.61 -4.18
C ASN A 245 22.59 1.19 -4.43
N PHE A 246 21.59 0.36 -4.72
CA PHE A 246 20.19 0.79 -4.80
C PHE A 246 19.69 1.29 -3.45
N MET A 247 20.09 0.65 -2.35
CA MET A 247 19.64 1.03 -1.01
C MET A 247 20.30 2.33 -0.51
N ASP A 248 21.61 2.54 -0.69
CA ASP A 248 22.35 3.68 -0.11
C ASP A 248 23.34 4.38 -1.04
N GLY A 249 23.38 4.04 -2.33
CA GLY A 249 24.29 4.64 -3.29
C GLY A 249 24.02 6.13 -3.57
N ILE A 250 25.00 6.82 -4.20
CA ILE A 250 24.94 8.23 -4.57
C ILE A 250 23.69 8.54 -5.42
N LEU A 251 23.33 7.65 -6.34
CA LEU A 251 22.15 7.82 -7.18
C LEU A 251 20.89 7.98 -6.34
N ASN A 252 20.69 7.13 -5.33
CA ASN A 252 19.55 7.25 -4.42
C ASN A 252 19.54 8.59 -3.68
N SER A 253 20.73 9.14 -3.41
CA SER A 253 20.90 10.44 -2.78
C SER A 253 20.49 11.61 -3.70
N CYS A 254 20.61 11.44 -5.00
CA CYS A 254 20.31 12.47 -6.01
C CYS A 254 18.90 12.36 -6.60
N CYS A 255 18.22 11.23 -6.42
CA CYS A 255 16.91 10.95 -7.04
C CYS A 255 15.71 11.62 -6.35
N GLY A 256 15.91 12.78 -5.75
CA GLY A 256 14.87 13.60 -5.14
C GLY A 256 14.74 13.41 -3.62
N ASP A 257 14.03 14.35 -3.02
CA ASP A 257 13.79 14.43 -1.59
C ASP A 257 12.59 13.59 -1.16
N GLU A 258 12.58 13.19 0.12
CA GLU A 258 11.40 12.64 0.80
C GLU A 258 10.96 11.29 0.25
N LYS A 259 11.80 10.28 0.48
CA LYS A 259 11.52 8.90 0.08
C LYS A 259 11.46 7.96 1.28
N LEU A 260 10.46 7.10 1.28
CA LEU A 260 10.38 5.94 2.15
C LEU A 260 10.75 4.69 1.34
N MET A 261 11.56 3.81 1.90
CA MET A 261 11.87 2.52 1.31
C MET A 261 11.41 1.43 2.26
N VAL A 262 10.72 0.44 1.73
CA VAL A 262 10.25 -0.72 2.49
C VAL A 262 10.70 -2.00 1.82
N PHE A 263 11.37 -2.81 2.61
CA PHE A 263 11.81 -4.13 2.21
C PHE A 263 11.03 -5.18 3.00
N THR A 264 10.59 -6.25 2.34
CA THR A 264 9.98 -7.39 3.05
C THR A 264 10.85 -8.63 2.94
N MET A 265 10.78 -9.49 3.96
CA MET A 265 11.38 -10.82 3.96
C MET A 265 10.63 -11.75 4.91
N ASN A 266 10.78 -13.05 4.72
CA ASN A 266 10.17 -14.02 5.61
C ASN A 266 11.04 -14.32 6.82
N THR A 267 12.36 -14.34 6.66
CA THR A 267 13.30 -14.60 7.74
C THR A 267 14.54 -13.72 7.64
N LYS A 268 15.17 -13.43 8.79
CA LYS A 268 16.47 -12.75 8.87
C LYS A 268 17.65 -13.72 8.94
N VAL A 269 17.40 -15.02 8.95
CA VAL A 269 18.47 -16.02 9.05
C VAL A 269 19.26 -16.01 7.75
N ASN A 270 20.60 -16.03 7.87
CA ASN A 270 21.55 -16.05 6.75
C ASN A 270 21.56 -14.82 5.84
N ILE A 271 21.13 -13.66 6.34
CA ILE A 271 21.23 -12.41 5.58
C ILE A 271 22.55 -11.73 5.86
N ASP A 272 23.20 -11.24 4.79
CA ASP A 272 24.43 -10.46 4.88
C ASP A 272 24.20 -9.21 5.78
N SER A 273 25.04 -9.07 6.79
CA SER A 273 25.02 -7.94 7.71
C SER A 273 25.16 -6.58 7.00
N ALA A 274 25.78 -6.57 5.82
CA ALA A 274 25.90 -5.37 4.99
C ALA A 274 24.54 -4.80 4.59
N ILE A 275 23.52 -5.64 4.36
CA ILE A 275 22.15 -5.21 4.04
C ILE A 275 21.50 -4.54 5.25
N LEU A 276 21.71 -5.11 6.43
CA LEU A 276 21.05 -4.67 7.68
C LEU A 276 21.70 -3.45 8.32
N ARG A 277 22.76 -2.91 7.71
CA ARG A 277 23.52 -1.77 8.24
C ARG A 277 22.63 -0.51 8.36
N PRO A 278 22.74 0.28 9.47
CA PRO A 278 22.12 1.58 9.58
C PRO A 278 22.45 2.51 8.39
N GLY A 279 21.42 3.21 7.87
CA GLY A 279 21.50 4.01 6.65
C GLY A 279 21.06 3.25 5.39
N ARG A 280 21.08 1.91 5.40
CA ARG A 280 20.42 1.04 4.41
C ARG A 280 19.05 0.64 4.91
N ILE A 281 18.98 0.08 6.12
CA ILE A 281 17.75 -0.22 6.83
C ILE A 281 17.82 0.43 8.21
N ASP A 282 16.92 1.38 8.46
CA ASP A 282 16.92 2.17 9.68
C ASP A 282 16.02 1.58 10.76
N VAL A 283 14.90 0.97 10.35
CA VAL A 283 13.86 0.44 11.24
C VAL A 283 13.55 -1.01 10.88
N HIS A 284 13.56 -1.88 11.87
CA HIS A 284 13.23 -3.28 11.72
C HIS A 284 11.91 -3.57 12.44
N ILE A 285 10.92 -4.09 11.71
CA ILE A 285 9.59 -4.40 12.24
C ILE A 285 9.36 -5.91 12.08
N HIS A 286 9.22 -6.60 13.20
CA HIS A 286 8.86 -8.00 13.24
C HIS A 286 7.35 -8.17 13.16
N PHE A 287 6.90 -9.02 12.26
CA PHE A 287 5.52 -9.47 12.11
C PHE A 287 5.40 -10.91 12.63
N PRO A 288 5.10 -11.11 13.91
CA PRO A 288 4.97 -12.45 14.48
C PRO A 288 3.70 -13.14 13.99
N LEU A 289 3.62 -14.44 14.23
CA LEU A 289 2.37 -15.18 14.19
C LEU A 289 1.41 -14.62 15.25
N CYS A 290 0.11 -14.92 15.15
CA CYS A 290 -0.89 -14.41 16.06
C CYS A 290 -0.58 -14.76 17.51
N ASN A 291 -0.74 -13.78 18.37
CA ASN A 291 -0.92 -13.92 19.80
C ASN A 291 -2.37 -13.57 20.18
N PHE A 292 -2.72 -13.70 21.45
CA PHE A 292 -4.07 -13.42 21.91
C PHE A 292 -4.54 -11.98 21.67
N ASN A 293 -3.64 -10.99 21.77
CA ASN A 293 -3.99 -9.59 21.49
C ASN A 293 -4.26 -9.35 19.98
N SER A 294 -3.46 -9.96 19.11
CA SER A 294 -3.71 -9.93 17.65
C SER A 294 -5.01 -10.63 17.30
N PHE A 295 -5.30 -11.77 17.94
CA PHE A 295 -6.59 -12.48 17.81
C PHE A 295 -7.76 -11.57 18.19
N LYS A 296 -7.72 -10.87 19.33
CA LYS A 296 -8.80 -9.93 19.73
C LYS A 296 -9.03 -8.86 18.67
N THR A 297 -7.96 -8.31 18.11
CA THR A 297 -8.05 -7.31 17.03
C THR A 297 -8.73 -7.90 15.79
N LEU A 298 -8.34 -9.11 15.39
CA LEU A 298 -8.96 -9.80 14.25
C LEU A 298 -10.44 -10.15 14.52
N ALA A 299 -10.76 -10.64 15.72
CA ALA A 299 -12.15 -10.92 16.10
C ALA A 299 -13.03 -9.67 16.08
N SER A 300 -12.49 -8.53 16.51
CA SER A 300 -13.16 -7.23 16.42
C SER A 300 -13.37 -6.81 14.96
N ASN A 301 -12.35 -6.96 14.11
CA ASN A 301 -12.40 -6.54 12.71
C ASN A 301 -13.29 -7.47 11.85
N CYS A 302 -13.20 -8.79 12.04
CA CYS A 302 -13.91 -9.77 11.19
C CYS A 302 -15.33 -10.08 11.67
N LEU A 303 -15.56 -10.07 12.98
CA LEU A 303 -16.81 -10.51 13.61
C LEU A 303 -17.52 -9.40 14.40
N GLY A 304 -16.90 -8.22 14.56
CA GLY A 304 -17.43 -7.14 15.38
C GLY A 304 -17.42 -7.41 16.89
N LEU A 305 -16.67 -8.41 17.34
CA LEU A 305 -16.65 -8.86 18.74
C LEU A 305 -15.55 -8.17 19.53
N LYS A 306 -15.90 -7.46 20.59
CA LYS A 306 -14.94 -6.91 21.56
C LYS A 306 -14.64 -7.91 22.67
N ASP A 307 -15.62 -8.71 23.06
CA ASP A 307 -15.51 -9.76 24.06
C ASP A 307 -16.47 -10.92 23.74
N HIS A 308 -16.11 -12.14 24.18
CA HIS A 308 -16.91 -13.34 23.99
C HIS A 308 -16.55 -14.42 24.99
N LYS A 309 -17.54 -15.24 25.42
CA LYS A 309 -17.37 -16.34 26.39
C LYS A 309 -16.32 -17.40 26.04
N LEU A 310 -15.95 -17.51 24.77
CA LEU A 310 -14.91 -18.44 24.29
C LEU A 310 -13.51 -17.82 24.27
N PHE A 311 -13.35 -16.53 24.56
CA PHE A 311 -12.03 -15.87 24.56
C PHE A 311 -11.06 -16.45 25.58
N PRO A 312 -11.46 -16.77 26.83
CA PRO A 312 -10.56 -17.41 27.78
C PRO A 312 -10.00 -18.73 27.29
N GLN A 313 -10.82 -19.56 26.61
CA GLN A 313 -10.37 -20.82 26.03
C GLN A 313 -9.35 -20.62 24.90
N VAL A 314 -9.54 -19.60 24.08
CA VAL A 314 -8.56 -19.25 23.03
C VAL A 314 -7.25 -18.77 23.67
N GLU A 315 -7.33 -17.99 24.73
CA GLU A 315 -6.15 -17.51 25.47
C GLU A 315 -5.33 -18.66 26.05
N GLU A 316 -5.99 -19.61 26.69
CA GLU A 316 -5.37 -20.82 27.23
C GLU A 316 -4.61 -21.60 26.14
N ILE A 317 -5.22 -21.77 24.96
CA ILE A 317 -4.57 -22.47 23.84
C ILE A 317 -3.34 -21.71 23.35
N PHE A 318 -3.37 -20.38 23.28
CA PHE A 318 -2.17 -19.59 22.97
C PHE A 318 -1.06 -19.76 24.01
N GLN A 319 -1.41 -19.90 25.31
CA GLN A 319 -0.44 -20.15 26.39
C GLN A 319 0.21 -21.52 26.27
N THR A 320 -0.45 -22.53 25.65
CA THR A 320 0.17 -23.82 25.34
C THR A 320 1.15 -23.78 24.16
N GLY A 321 1.34 -22.61 23.53
CA GLY A 321 2.29 -22.41 22.43
C GLY A 321 1.72 -22.65 21.03
N ALA A 322 0.39 -22.75 20.89
CA ALA A 322 -0.25 -22.81 19.58
C ALA A 322 0.05 -21.56 18.76
N THR A 323 0.32 -21.73 17.47
CA THR A 323 0.64 -20.63 16.57
C THR A 323 -0.13 -20.74 15.26
N MET A 324 -0.59 -19.60 14.75
CA MET A 324 -1.31 -19.50 13.48
C MET A 324 -1.05 -18.12 12.85
N SER A 325 -1.03 -18.02 11.53
CA SER A 325 -0.89 -16.73 10.87
C SER A 325 -2.19 -15.92 10.98
N PRO A 326 -2.10 -14.56 11.01
CA PRO A 326 -3.27 -13.68 10.92
C PRO A 326 -4.17 -13.95 9.72
N ALA A 327 -3.60 -14.34 8.58
CA ALA A 327 -4.36 -14.65 7.37
C ALA A 327 -5.21 -15.90 7.53
N GLU A 328 -4.64 -17.00 8.02
CA GLU A 328 -5.38 -18.25 8.29
C GLU A 328 -6.49 -18.02 9.31
N MET A 329 -6.19 -17.30 10.38
CA MET A 329 -7.18 -16.98 11.42
C MET A 329 -8.33 -16.11 10.90
N SER A 330 -8.02 -15.11 10.11
CA SER A 330 -9.03 -14.25 9.47
C SER A 330 -9.93 -15.04 8.52
N GLU A 331 -9.35 -15.96 7.75
CA GLU A 331 -10.11 -16.82 6.82
C GLU A 331 -11.13 -17.71 7.56
N LEU A 332 -10.73 -18.32 8.67
CA LEU A 332 -11.64 -19.10 9.50
C LEU A 332 -12.80 -18.26 10.07
N MET A 333 -12.51 -17.02 10.46
CA MET A 333 -13.53 -16.10 10.96
C MET A 333 -14.46 -15.62 9.84
N ILE A 334 -13.93 -15.25 8.68
CA ILE A 334 -14.70 -14.75 7.53
C ILE A 334 -15.61 -15.84 6.96
N SER A 335 -15.10 -17.07 6.82
CA SER A 335 -15.86 -18.22 6.32
C SER A 335 -17.08 -18.56 7.21
N ASN A 336 -17.02 -18.20 8.49
CA ASN A 336 -18.09 -18.45 9.47
C ASN A 336 -18.72 -17.16 10.01
N ARG A 337 -18.61 -16.03 9.31
CA ARG A 337 -19.04 -14.70 9.79
C ARG A 337 -20.50 -14.60 10.22
N GLY A 338 -21.38 -15.45 9.67
CA GLY A 338 -22.80 -15.51 10.04
C GLY A 338 -23.08 -16.06 11.43
N SER A 339 -22.09 -16.73 12.08
CA SER A 339 -22.21 -17.27 13.43
C SER A 339 -20.91 -17.10 14.20
N PRO A 340 -20.78 -16.09 15.06
CA PRO A 340 -19.59 -15.85 15.87
C PRO A 340 -19.15 -17.07 16.71
N ASN A 341 -20.11 -17.78 17.29
CA ASN A 341 -19.83 -19.02 18.04
C ASN A 341 -19.18 -20.09 17.16
N ARG A 342 -19.66 -20.27 15.92
CA ARG A 342 -19.09 -21.25 14.98
C ARG A 342 -17.70 -20.82 14.51
N ALA A 343 -17.51 -19.53 14.22
CA ALA A 343 -16.24 -18.97 13.83
C ALA A 343 -15.16 -19.19 14.91
N LEU A 344 -15.48 -18.88 16.16
CA LEU A 344 -14.55 -19.05 17.27
C LEU A 344 -14.25 -20.52 17.56
N LYS A 345 -15.24 -21.41 17.47
CA LYS A 345 -15.02 -22.86 17.60
C LYS A 345 -14.10 -23.39 16.49
N SER A 346 -14.24 -22.92 15.23
CA SER A 346 -13.35 -23.29 14.14
C SER A 346 -11.91 -22.84 14.40
N VAL A 347 -11.71 -21.62 14.95
CA VAL A 347 -10.39 -21.13 15.36
C VAL A 347 -9.80 -21.98 16.48
N ILE A 348 -10.59 -22.31 17.52
CA ILE A 348 -10.17 -23.16 18.64
C ILE A 348 -9.70 -24.52 18.11
N THR A 349 -10.50 -25.17 17.27
CA THR A 349 -10.14 -26.47 16.70
C THR A 349 -8.85 -26.40 15.88
N ALA A 350 -8.67 -25.39 15.06
CA ALA A 350 -7.48 -25.22 14.25
C ALA A 350 -6.23 -24.95 15.10
N LEU A 351 -6.34 -24.13 16.16
CA LEU A 351 -5.26 -23.90 17.11
C LEU A 351 -4.88 -25.16 17.90
N GLN A 352 -5.86 -25.99 18.31
CA GLN A 352 -5.60 -27.24 18.99
C GLN A 352 -4.85 -28.24 18.10
N ILE A 353 -5.19 -28.32 16.81
CA ILE A 353 -4.46 -29.14 15.84
C ILE A 353 -3.01 -28.66 15.69
N SER A 354 -2.79 -27.35 15.68
CA SER A 354 -1.42 -26.78 15.57
C SER A 354 -0.57 -26.98 16.83
N SER A 355 -1.18 -27.18 18.00
CA SER A 355 -0.48 -27.36 19.28
C SER A 355 -0.13 -28.83 19.57
N THR A 356 -0.71 -29.80 18.84
CA THR A 356 -0.41 -31.22 19.05
C THR A 356 0.99 -31.54 18.51
N PRO A 357 1.98 -31.91 19.35
CA PRO A 357 3.26 -32.36 18.85
C PRO A 357 3.05 -33.66 18.07
N VAL A 358 3.38 -33.67 16.79
CA VAL A 358 3.36 -34.90 15.98
C VAL A 358 4.47 -35.82 16.49
N ILE A 359 4.15 -36.68 17.46
CA ILE A 359 5.02 -37.76 17.88
C ILE A 359 4.95 -38.81 16.78
N GLY A 360 5.98 -38.87 15.97
CA GLY A 360 6.35 -39.98 15.12
C GLY A 360 5.39 -40.32 13.98
N LYS A 361 5.61 -39.74 12.83
CA LYS A 361 5.74 -40.34 11.50
C LYS A 361 6.00 -39.23 10.46
N THR A 362 7.20 -39.32 9.87
CA THR A 362 7.65 -38.65 8.62
C THR A 362 6.89 -37.39 8.24
N GLY A 363 7.55 -36.25 8.46
CA GLY A 363 7.02 -34.94 8.22
C GLY A 363 6.53 -34.71 6.79
N PHE A 364 5.30 -34.26 6.71
CA PHE A 364 4.87 -33.36 5.64
C PHE A 364 4.47 -32.06 6.31
N ARG A 365 5.41 -31.16 6.49
CA ARG A 365 5.12 -29.73 6.60
C ARG A 365 4.66 -29.28 5.23
N LEU A 366 3.57 -28.57 5.16
CA LEU A 366 3.01 -27.98 3.94
C LEU A 366 3.98 -26.99 3.24
N HIS A 367 5.23 -26.89 3.70
CA HIS A 367 6.25 -25.99 3.17
C HIS A 367 7.31 -26.64 2.28
N ASP A 368 7.29 -27.99 2.11
CA ASP A 368 8.40 -28.69 1.41
C ASP A 368 8.02 -29.28 0.04
N VAL A 369 6.94 -28.84 -0.56
CA VAL A 369 6.63 -29.26 -1.93
C VAL A 369 6.79 -28.08 -2.87
N ILE A 370 8.01 -27.88 -3.36
CA ILE A 370 8.39 -27.51 -4.74
C ILE A 370 9.92 -27.43 -4.79
N SER A 371 10.57 -28.52 -5.15
CA SER A 371 11.82 -28.50 -5.93
C SER A 371 11.89 -29.80 -6.73
N PRO A 372 11.97 -29.77 -8.05
CA PRO A 372 12.24 -30.95 -8.85
C PRO A 372 13.76 -31.12 -8.99
N SER A 373 14.34 -32.16 -8.37
CA SER A 373 15.67 -32.64 -8.72
C SER A 373 15.56 -33.76 -9.74
N ASN A 374 16.11 -33.52 -10.92
CA ASN A 374 16.39 -34.54 -11.92
C ASN A 374 17.48 -35.48 -11.46
N THR A 375 17.20 -36.78 -11.37
CA THR A 375 18.15 -37.86 -11.67
C THR A 375 17.39 -39.11 -12.08
N SER A 376 17.89 -39.71 -13.16
CA SER A 376 17.33 -40.86 -13.87
C SER A 376 17.60 -42.21 -13.18
N PRO A 377 17.07 -43.33 -13.68
CA PRO A 377 16.48 -44.37 -12.86
C PRO A 377 17.38 -45.63 -12.73
N GLU A 378 17.23 -46.33 -11.64
CA GLU A 378 17.55 -47.78 -11.62
C GLU A 378 16.44 -48.59 -10.97
N ARG A 379 16.21 -49.75 -11.60
CA ARG A 379 15.15 -50.75 -11.37
C ARG A 379 15.33 -51.49 -10.04
N SER A 380 14.24 -51.77 -9.32
CA SER A 380 13.86 -53.15 -8.97
C SER A 380 12.57 -53.21 -8.14
N SER A 381 11.68 -54.07 -8.62
CA SER A 381 10.73 -55.04 -8.02
C SER A 381 9.82 -54.64 -6.83
N VAL A 382 8.57 -54.55 -7.17
CA VAL A 382 7.34 -55.21 -6.68
C VAL A 382 7.35 -55.71 -5.23
N TYR A 383 6.45 -55.15 -4.42
CA TYR A 383 5.49 -55.89 -3.59
C TYR A 383 4.23 -55.08 -3.31
N VAL A 384 3.10 -55.64 -3.69
CA VAL A 384 1.73 -55.19 -3.42
C VAL A 384 1.37 -55.62 -1.99
N MET A 385 0.81 -54.71 -1.18
CA MET A 385 -0.13 -55.07 -0.14
C MET A 385 -1.16 -53.96 0.10
N ASP A 386 -2.39 -54.29 -0.21
CA ASP A 386 -3.61 -53.61 0.21
C ASP A 386 -3.72 -53.53 1.74
N SER A 387 -4.10 -52.34 2.23
CA SER A 387 -5.05 -52.29 3.36
C SER A 387 -5.67 -50.91 3.46
N SER A 388 -6.92 -50.85 3.09
CA SER A 388 -7.90 -49.82 3.35
C SER A 388 -8.05 -49.54 4.84
N SER A 389 -7.84 -48.30 5.26
CA SER A 389 -8.54 -47.70 6.39
C SER A 389 -8.78 -46.23 6.20
N SER A 390 -10.03 -45.96 5.90
CA SER A 390 -10.64 -44.65 5.72
C SER A 390 -10.75 -43.93 7.05
N CYS A 391 -9.96 -42.87 7.28
CA CYS A 391 -10.26 -41.91 8.33
C CYS A 391 -10.97 -40.68 7.70
N ASN A 392 -12.28 -40.69 7.84
CA ASN A 392 -13.16 -39.56 7.49
C ASN A 392 -13.01 -38.44 8.52
N VAL A 393 -12.29 -37.38 8.19
CA VAL A 393 -12.35 -36.09 8.91
C VAL A 393 -13.05 -35.08 8.00
N PRO A 394 -14.22 -34.55 8.39
CA PRO A 394 -15.07 -33.73 7.52
C PRO A 394 -14.44 -32.42 7.05
N VAL A 395 -13.52 -31.86 7.84
CA VAL A 395 -12.94 -30.50 7.61
C VAL A 395 -11.97 -30.48 6.43
N VAL A 396 -11.21 -31.56 6.20
CA VAL A 396 -10.24 -31.61 5.08
C VAL A 396 -10.95 -31.71 3.73
N LYS A 397 -12.13 -32.31 3.69
CA LYS A 397 -12.93 -32.39 2.44
C LYS A 397 -13.58 -31.06 2.05
N GLU A 398 -13.91 -30.18 3.00
CA GLU A 398 -14.46 -28.86 2.68
C GLU A 398 -13.37 -27.91 2.13
N ILE A 399 -12.16 -27.97 2.66
CA ILE A 399 -11.04 -27.17 2.15
C ILE A 399 -10.65 -27.59 0.73
N GLN A 400 -10.60 -28.88 0.46
CA GLN A 400 -10.34 -29.38 -0.90
C GLN A 400 -11.46 -29.06 -1.91
N LYS A 401 -12.72 -29.01 -1.48
CA LYS A 401 -13.84 -28.56 -2.32
C LYS A 401 -13.78 -27.09 -2.67
N LEU A 402 -13.36 -26.22 -1.74
CA LEU A 402 -13.19 -24.78 -1.99
C LEU A 402 -12.06 -24.49 -2.99
N TYR A 403 -10.94 -25.19 -2.89
CA TYR A 403 -9.85 -25.08 -3.88
C TYR A 403 -10.23 -25.65 -5.26
N GLY A 404 -11.06 -26.68 -5.31
CA GLY A 404 -11.60 -27.23 -6.56
C GLY A 404 -12.55 -26.26 -7.27
N LEU A 405 -13.39 -25.54 -6.55
CA LEU A 405 -14.34 -24.58 -7.10
C LEU A 405 -13.67 -23.29 -7.63
N LEU A 406 -12.58 -22.85 -7.02
CA LEU A 406 -11.79 -21.71 -7.52
C LEU A 406 -11.05 -22.04 -8.82
N ARG A 407 -10.63 -23.29 -9.01
CA ARG A 407 -9.94 -23.73 -10.22
C ARG A 407 -10.88 -23.92 -11.42
N MET A 408 -12.17 -24.21 -11.21
CA MET A 408 -13.16 -24.40 -12.27
C MET A 408 -13.73 -23.09 -12.86
N LYS A 409 -13.56 -21.93 -12.20
CA LYS A 409 -14.01 -20.62 -12.74
C LYS A 409 -13.03 -19.96 -13.71
N SER A 410 -11.82 -20.52 -13.89
CA SER A 410 -10.78 -19.97 -14.77
C SER A 410 -10.76 -20.57 -16.20
N SER A 411 -11.68 -21.46 -16.56
CA SER A 411 -11.69 -22.11 -17.88
C SER A 411 -13.03 -21.98 -18.57
N LYS A 412 -13.41 -20.75 -18.95
CA LYS A 412 -14.37 -20.53 -20.02
C LYS A 412 -13.65 -19.92 -21.20
N LYS A 413 -13.38 -20.76 -22.20
CA LYS A 413 -12.99 -20.37 -23.56
C LYS A 413 -14.09 -19.52 -24.16
N ILE A 414 -13.72 -18.32 -24.65
CA ILE A 414 -14.54 -17.51 -25.52
C ILE A 414 -14.29 -18.04 -26.94
N GLY A 415 -15.33 -18.58 -27.55
CA GLY A 415 -15.36 -18.93 -28.97
C GLY A 415 -15.68 -17.71 -29.85
N PRO A 416 -15.34 -17.70 -31.13
CA PRO A 416 -15.42 -16.54 -32.00
C PRO A 416 -16.77 -16.47 -32.74
N SER A 417 -17.42 -15.32 -32.73
CA SER A 417 -18.41 -14.79 -33.71
C SER A 417 -18.81 -13.40 -33.16
N ASP A 418 -18.88 -12.31 -33.89
CA ASP A 418 -19.29 -11.93 -35.17
C ASP A 418 -18.74 -10.53 -35.47
N GLN A 419 -18.27 -10.39 -36.70
CA GLN A 419 -17.93 -9.12 -37.31
C GLN A 419 -19.24 -8.36 -37.64
N TYR A 420 -19.41 -7.17 -37.06
CA TYR A 420 -20.27 -6.14 -37.64
C TYR A 420 -19.43 -4.96 -38.12
N SER A 421 -19.32 -4.87 -39.43
CA SER A 421 -18.84 -3.73 -40.19
C SER A 421 -19.80 -2.55 -40.02
N MET A 422 -19.35 -1.41 -39.52
CA MET A 422 -20.03 -0.13 -39.70
C MET A 422 -19.19 0.77 -40.61
N SER A 423 -19.74 1.03 -41.79
CA SER A 423 -19.29 1.99 -42.75
C SER A 423 -19.43 3.42 -42.23
N ILE A 424 -18.34 4.20 -42.30
CA ILE A 424 -18.34 5.65 -42.09
C ILE A 424 -18.61 6.32 -43.45
N GLU A 425 -19.79 6.90 -43.62
CA GLU A 425 -20.05 7.88 -44.66
C GLU A 425 -19.39 9.22 -44.31
N ARG A 426 -18.55 9.69 -45.23
CA ARG A 426 -18.10 11.08 -45.30
C ARG A 426 -19.12 11.87 -46.11
N SER A 427 -19.68 12.94 -45.54
CA SER A 427 -20.30 14.02 -46.28
C SER A 427 -19.67 15.37 -45.87
N ARG A 428 -19.19 16.00 -46.86
CA ARG A 428 -18.84 17.35 -47.23
C ARG A 428 -18.89 18.47 -46.19
#